data_22ad5c984ce7340514cde31e01113740
#
_entry.id   22ad5c984ce7340514cde31e01113740
#
_cell.length_a   1.000
_cell.length_b   1.000
_cell.length_c   1.000
_cell.angle_alpha   90.00
_cell.angle_beta   90.00
_cell.angle_gamma   90.00
#
_symmetry.space_group_name_H-M   'P 1'
#
loop_
_entity.id
_entity.type
_entity.pdbx_description
1 polymer ?
#
loop_
_entity_poly.entity_id
_entity_poly.type
_entity_poly.pdbx_seq_one_letter_code
_entity_poly.pdbx_strand_id
1 'polypeptide(L)'
;MYIYLNSVKEESPGEKWQELFEKYWPFYKEWFLSEGYTARPGYVTSSGMLEEHMPELYPVYERLVELAGGGDLEARFLSLYSPPKYLSACTQLAWTKDEPVLIRNYDYDPRLFEGVVLYTSWRRPEVGS
;
A
#
# COMPACT_ATOMS: atom_id res chain seq x y z
N MET A 1 12.58 -22.79 -3.07
CA MET A 1 11.93 -21.73 -3.90
C MET A 1 12.74 -20.46 -3.74
N TYR A 2 13.11 -19.84 -4.84
CA TYR A 2 13.82 -18.56 -4.84
C TYR A 2 12.84 -17.46 -5.20
N ILE A 3 12.84 -16.38 -4.43
CA ILE A 3 12.06 -15.17 -4.69
C ILE A 3 13.04 -14.07 -5.09
N TYR A 4 12.83 -13.46 -6.24
CA TYR A 4 13.64 -12.35 -6.72
C TYR A 4 13.02 -11.03 -6.25
N LEU A 5 13.79 -10.26 -5.49
CA LEU A 5 13.40 -8.95 -5.01
C LEU A 5 14.29 -7.88 -5.66
N ASN A 6 13.66 -6.93 -6.35
CA ASN A 6 14.35 -5.77 -6.87
C ASN A 6 14.17 -4.62 -5.86
N SER A 7 15.28 -4.19 -5.26
CA SER A 7 15.27 -3.00 -4.42
C SER A 7 15.40 -1.76 -5.29
N VAL A 8 14.40 -0.90 -5.23
CA VAL A 8 14.37 0.38 -5.97
C VAL A 8 14.27 1.51 -4.96
N LYS A 9 15.22 2.44 -5.00
CA LYS A 9 15.21 3.63 -4.12
C LYS A 9 14.45 4.78 -4.77
N GLU A 10 13.51 5.36 -4.02
CA GLU A 10 12.79 6.57 -4.40
C GLU A 10 12.62 7.50 -3.18
N GLU A 11 12.90 8.79 -3.34
CA GLU A 11 12.89 9.79 -2.26
C GLU A 11 11.59 10.57 -2.16
N SER A 12 10.76 10.51 -3.20
CA SER A 12 9.40 11.04 -3.25
C SER A 12 8.57 10.22 -4.22
N PRO A 13 7.24 10.16 -4.07
CA PRO A 13 6.39 9.43 -5.00
C PRO A 13 6.60 9.92 -6.45
N GLY A 14 7.01 9.01 -7.34
CA GLY A 14 7.37 9.32 -8.72
C GLY A 14 7.23 8.13 -9.67
N GLU A 15 8.02 8.15 -10.75
CA GLU A 15 7.92 7.18 -11.85
C GLU A 15 8.14 5.74 -11.41
N LYS A 16 9.06 5.49 -10.48
CA LYS A 16 9.36 4.13 -10.03
C LYS A 16 8.18 3.51 -9.26
N TRP A 17 7.53 4.30 -8.41
CA TRP A 17 6.30 3.88 -7.77
C TRP A 17 5.18 3.67 -8.80
N GLN A 18 5.04 4.58 -9.75
CA GLN A 18 4.03 4.49 -10.81
C GLN A 18 4.18 3.22 -11.63
N GLU A 19 5.39 2.88 -12.08
CA GLU A 19 5.67 1.64 -12.82
C GLU A 19 5.29 0.39 -12.03
N LEU A 20 5.60 0.37 -10.71
CA LEU A 20 5.19 -0.72 -9.83
C LEU A 20 3.67 -0.78 -9.69
N PHE A 21 3.02 0.35 -9.48
CA PHE A 21 1.57 0.42 -9.37
C PHE A 21 0.90 -0.10 -10.65
N GLU A 22 1.28 0.38 -11.82
CA GLU A 22 0.72 -0.02 -13.11
C GLU A 22 0.89 -1.54 -13.35
N LYS A 23 2.03 -2.08 -12.98
CA LYS A 23 2.32 -3.52 -13.13
C LYS A 23 1.39 -4.39 -12.30
N TYR A 24 1.09 -4.01 -11.06
CA TYR A 24 0.33 -4.83 -10.12
C TYR A 24 -1.13 -4.41 -9.99
N TRP A 25 -1.50 -3.23 -10.45
CA TRP A 25 -2.86 -2.71 -10.35
C TRP A 25 -3.93 -3.64 -10.90
N PRO A 26 -3.79 -4.29 -12.07
CA PRO A 26 -4.81 -5.20 -12.57
C PRO A 26 -5.17 -6.30 -11.56
N PHE A 27 -4.19 -6.86 -10.89
CA PHE A 27 -4.37 -7.88 -9.86
C PHE A 27 -5.05 -7.31 -8.60
N TYR A 28 -4.54 -6.20 -8.07
CA TYR A 28 -5.14 -5.55 -6.89
C TYR A 28 -6.55 -5.02 -7.15
N LYS A 29 -6.83 -4.58 -8.36
CA LYS A 29 -8.16 -4.16 -8.79
C LYS A 29 -9.15 -5.32 -8.74
N GLU A 30 -8.78 -6.49 -9.25
CA GLU A 30 -9.60 -7.69 -9.17
C GLU A 30 -9.89 -8.08 -7.71
N TRP A 31 -8.88 -8.10 -6.86
CA TRP A 31 -9.05 -8.33 -5.43
C TRP A 31 -9.94 -7.27 -4.77
N PHE A 32 -9.70 -6.00 -5.05
CA PHE A 32 -10.47 -4.88 -4.45
C PHE A 32 -11.95 -4.93 -4.82
N LEU A 33 -12.27 -5.42 -6.00
CA LEU A 33 -13.63 -5.58 -6.51
C LEU A 33 -14.25 -6.95 -6.24
N SER A 34 -13.55 -7.85 -5.54
CA SER A 34 -14.00 -9.23 -5.33
C SER A 34 -15.35 -9.36 -4.63
N GLU A 35 -15.73 -8.38 -3.82
CA GLU A 35 -17.03 -8.33 -3.12
C GLU A 35 -18.05 -7.41 -3.85
N GLY A 36 -17.72 -6.90 -5.03
CA GLY A 36 -18.55 -6.01 -5.83
C GLY A 36 -18.13 -4.53 -5.77
N TYR A 37 -18.46 -3.78 -6.82
CA TYR A 37 -18.08 -2.37 -6.96
C TYR A 37 -18.62 -1.49 -5.83
N THR A 38 -19.84 -1.75 -5.36
CA THR A 38 -20.52 -0.96 -4.33
C THR A 38 -20.28 -1.46 -2.91
N ALA A 39 -19.51 -2.53 -2.74
CA ALA A 39 -19.20 -3.09 -1.43
C ALA A 39 -18.30 -2.19 -0.57
N ARG A 40 -17.64 -1.23 -1.19
CA ARG A 40 -16.74 -0.29 -0.53
C ARG A 40 -17.27 1.14 -0.60
N PRO A 41 -16.94 1.98 0.39
CA PRO A 41 -17.29 3.40 0.34
C PRO A 41 -16.77 4.08 -0.94
N GLY A 42 -17.50 5.08 -1.40
CA GLY A 42 -17.11 5.90 -2.54
C GLY A 42 -15.91 6.80 -2.25
N TYR A 43 -15.39 7.44 -3.29
CA TYR A 43 -14.21 8.31 -3.21
C TYR A 43 -14.31 9.37 -2.11
N VAL A 44 -15.42 10.12 -2.06
CA VAL A 44 -15.59 11.22 -1.10
C VAL A 44 -15.46 10.74 0.35
N THR A 45 -16.08 9.60 0.68
CA THR A 45 -15.99 9.03 2.02
C THR A 45 -14.58 8.52 2.30
N SER A 46 -13.99 7.77 1.38
CA SER A 46 -12.67 7.16 1.57
C SER A 46 -11.57 8.20 1.73
N SER A 47 -11.56 9.22 0.89
CA SER A 47 -10.60 10.33 0.92
C SER A 47 -10.81 11.20 2.16
N GLY A 48 -12.08 11.51 2.49
CA GLY A 48 -12.39 12.31 3.69
C GLY A 48 -11.98 11.62 5.00
N MET A 49 -12.14 10.31 5.10
CA MET A 49 -11.69 9.55 6.28
C MET A 49 -10.17 9.56 6.43
N LEU A 50 -9.43 9.51 5.32
CA LEU A 50 -7.97 9.64 5.37
C LEU A 50 -7.55 11.04 5.80
N GLU A 51 -8.17 12.08 5.25
CA GLU A 51 -7.90 13.48 5.60
C GLU A 51 -8.21 13.78 7.08
N GLU A 52 -9.33 13.24 7.59
CA GLU A 52 -9.74 13.43 8.99
C GLU A 52 -8.83 12.72 9.99
N HIS A 53 -8.45 11.47 9.70
CA HIS A 53 -7.75 10.62 10.66
C HIS A 53 -6.23 10.58 10.49
N MET A 54 -5.72 10.87 9.30
CA MET A 54 -4.29 10.86 8.95
C MET A 54 -3.94 12.04 8.05
N PRO A 55 -4.20 13.29 8.47
CA PRO A 55 -3.99 14.46 7.62
C PRO A 55 -2.55 14.62 7.13
N GLU A 56 -1.58 14.12 7.88
CA GLU A 56 -0.17 14.15 7.50
C GLU A 56 0.17 13.26 6.29
N LEU A 57 -0.67 12.27 5.98
CA LEU A 57 -0.51 11.39 4.81
C LEU A 57 -1.28 11.90 3.59
N TYR A 58 -2.21 12.82 3.78
CA TYR A 58 -3.11 13.26 2.72
C TYR A 58 -2.37 13.84 1.49
N PRO A 59 -1.32 14.68 1.63
CA PRO A 59 -0.57 15.18 0.48
C PRO A 59 0.15 14.08 -0.31
N VAL A 60 0.65 13.04 0.39
CA VAL A 60 1.26 11.87 -0.26
C VAL A 60 0.20 11.08 -1.01
N TYR A 61 -0.95 10.87 -0.38
CA TYR A 61 -2.09 10.19 -1.01
C TYR A 61 -2.53 10.88 -2.30
N GLU A 62 -2.71 12.21 -2.29
CA GLU A 62 -3.10 12.96 -3.49
C GLU A 62 -2.08 12.76 -4.62
N ARG A 63 -0.79 12.81 -4.28
CA ARG A 63 0.27 12.56 -5.26
C ARG A 63 0.24 11.14 -5.83
N LEU A 64 -0.01 10.13 -4.99
CA LEU A 64 -0.14 8.73 -5.44
C LEU A 64 -1.37 8.54 -6.33
N VAL A 65 -2.49 9.16 -6.00
CA VAL A 65 -3.71 9.12 -6.82
C VAL A 65 -3.46 9.75 -8.19
N GLU A 66 -2.77 10.89 -8.25
CA GLU A 66 -2.38 11.54 -9.51
C GLU A 66 -1.51 10.61 -10.37
N LEU A 67 -0.47 10.02 -9.79
CA LEU A 67 0.42 9.07 -10.47
C LEU A 67 -0.31 7.80 -10.94
N ALA A 68 -1.32 7.37 -10.19
CA ALA A 68 -2.16 6.22 -10.56
C ALA A 68 -3.19 6.53 -11.67
N GLY A 69 -3.22 7.76 -12.19
CA GLY A 69 -4.12 8.19 -13.26
C GLY A 69 -5.40 8.90 -12.80
N GLY A 70 -5.55 9.18 -11.50
CA GLY A 70 -6.66 9.98 -10.96
C GLY A 70 -8.04 9.31 -11.00
N GLY A 71 -8.11 7.99 -11.16
CA GLY A 71 -9.37 7.26 -11.24
C GLY A 71 -10.06 7.08 -9.88
N ASP A 72 -11.39 6.91 -9.89
CA ASP A 72 -12.19 6.67 -8.67
C ASP A 72 -11.74 5.42 -7.92
N LEU A 73 -11.53 4.31 -8.63
CA LEU A 73 -11.12 3.05 -8.03
C LEU A 73 -9.71 3.12 -7.44
N GLU A 74 -8.79 3.75 -8.15
CA GLU A 74 -7.42 3.97 -7.73
C GLU A 74 -7.40 4.79 -6.43
N ALA A 75 -8.15 5.87 -6.39
CA ALA A 75 -8.25 6.73 -5.21
C ALA A 75 -8.87 6.01 -4.00
N ARG A 76 -9.94 5.25 -4.21
CA ARG A 76 -10.58 4.43 -3.15
C ARG A 76 -9.62 3.36 -2.62
N PHE A 77 -8.91 2.67 -3.51
CA PHE A 77 -7.92 1.66 -3.14
C PHE A 77 -6.76 2.27 -2.35
N LEU A 78 -6.18 3.36 -2.85
CA LEU A 78 -5.00 4.01 -2.24
C LEU A 78 -5.28 4.67 -0.89
N SER A 79 -6.54 4.97 -0.58
CA SER A 79 -6.93 5.47 0.75
C SER A 79 -6.74 4.44 1.85
N LEU A 80 -6.65 3.15 1.51
CA LEU A 80 -6.64 2.02 2.42
C LEU A 80 -7.83 1.97 3.39
N TYR A 81 -8.87 2.74 3.12
CA TYR A 81 -10.06 2.78 3.95
C TYR A 81 -10.99 1.62 3.64
N SER A 82 -11.32 0.83 4.65
CA SER A 82 -12.22 -0.31 4.54
C SER A 82 -11.91 -1.28 3.38
N PRO A 83 -10.67 -1.79 3.27
CA PRO A 83 -10.30 -2.71 2.20
C PRO A 83 -11.03 -4.05 2.34
N PRO A 84 -11.07 -4.89 1.30
CA PRO A 84 -11.51 -6.28 1.43
C PRO A 84 -10.68 -7.03 2.48
N LYS A 85 -11.27 -8.06 3.08
CA LYS A 85 -10.56 -8.89 4.06
C LYS A 85 -9.38 -9.60 3.37
N TYR A 86 -8.22 -9.56 4.02
CA TYR A 86 -7.10 -10.41 3.61
C TYR A 86 -7.37 -11.86 4.03
N LEU A 87 -7.17 -12.78 3.10
CA LEU A 87 -7.36 -14.21 3.34
C LEU A 87 -6.20 -14.84 4.12
N SER A 88 -5.10 -14.14 4.25
CA SER A 88 -3.89 -14.64 4.91
C SER A 88 -3.35 -13.62 5.89
N ALA A 89 -2.71 -14.11 6.94
CA ALA A 89 -2.13 -13.32 8.01
C ALA A 89 -0.65 -13.63 8.19
N CYS A 90 0.12 -12.63 8.58
CA CYS A 90 1.49 -12.85 9.01
C CYS A 90 1.53 -13.35 10.44
N THR A 91 2.40 -14.31 10.74
CA THR A 91 2.69 -14.75 12.09
C THR A 91 3.99 -14.11 12.57
N GLN A 92 3.99 -13.62 13.79
CA GLN A 92 5.20 -13.05 14.42
C GLN A 92 5.44 -13.69 15.76
N LEU A 93 6.70 -13.99 16.06
CA LEU A 93 7.18 -14.45 17.35
C LEU A 93 8.31 -13.54 17.82
N ALA A 94 8.16 -12.96 19.01
CA ALA A 94 9.22 -12.24 19.68
C ALA A 94 9.85 -13.13 20.76
N TRP A 95 11.13 -13.38 20.66
CA TRP A 95 11.93 -14.03 21.68
C TRP A 95 12.70 -12.96 22.45
N THR A 96 12.51 -12.93 23.78
CA THR A 96 13.03 -11.84 24.63
C THR A 96 14.06 -12.32 25.68
N LYS A 97 14.48 -13.59 25.62
CA LYS A 97 15.55 -14.11 26.46
C LYS A 97 16.88 -13.94 25.73
N ASP A 98 17.93 -13.62 26.49
CA ASP A 98 19.28 -13.42 25.96
C ASP A 98 19.36 -12.30 24.92
N GLU A 99 19.49 -12.61 23.64
CA GLU A 99 19.42 -11.64 22.56
C GLU A 99 17.99 -11.55 22.02
N PRO A 100 17.39 -10.34 21.96
CA PRO A 100 16.05 -10.17 21.42
C PRO A 100 15.99 -10.54 19.92
N VAL A 101 15.13 -11.47 19.56
CA VAL A 101 14.93 -11.90 18.16
C VAL A 101 13.47 -11.76 17.80
N LEU A 102 13.20 -11.13 16.66
CA LEU A 102 11.88 -11.10 16.02
C LEU A 102 11.87 -12.03 14.82
N ILE A 103 11.05 -13.05 14.87
CA ILE A 103 10.81 -13.97 13.77
C ILE A 103 9.46 -13.61 13.16
N ARG A 104 9.45 -13.45 11.84
CA ARG A 104 8.22 -13.15 11.09
C ARG A 104 8.07 -14.13 9.93
N ASN A 105 6.88 -14.71 9.84
CA ASN A 105 6.47 -15.52 8.70
C ASN A 105 5.48 -14.72 7.84
N TYR A 106 5.71 -14.73 6.53
CA TYR A 106 4.82 -14.10 5.55
C TYR A 106 4.01 -15.17 4.84
N ASP A 107 2.74 -15.31 5.25
CA ASP A 107 1.81 -16.31 4.71
C ASP A 107 1.03 -15.75 3.52
N TYR A 108 1.75 -15.24 2.51
CA TYR A 108 1.17 -14.71 1.28
C TYR A 108 1.62 -15.50 0.06
N ASP A 109 0.83 -15.44 -1.00
CA ASP A 109 1.23 -15.96 -2.30
C ASP A 109 2.53 -15.26 -2.77
N PRO A 110 3.59 -16.01 -3.12
CA PRO A 110 4.85 -15.43 -3.60
C PRO A 110 4.68 -14.45 -4.76
N ARG A 111 3.68 -14.66 -5.60
CA ARG A 111 3.37 -13.78 -6.74
C ARG A 111 3.00 -12.35 -6.32
N LEU A 112 2.61 -12.15 -5.06
CA LEU A 112 2.29 -10.82 -4.50
C LEU A 112 3.53 -10.04 -4.09
N PHE A 113 4.69 -10.70 -3.95
CA PHE A 113 5.91 -10.05 -3.46
C PHE A 113 7.03 -10.00 -4.47
N GLU A 114 7.03 -10.94 -5.42
CA GLU A 114 8.13 -11.07 -6.35
C GLU A 114 8.30 -9.80 -7.17
N GLY A 115 9.44 -9.12 -6.97
CA GLY A 115 9.76 -7.87 -7.63
C GLY A 115 9.08 -6.61 -7.06
N VAL A 116 8.38 -6.70 -5.91
CA VAL A 116 7.56 -5.60 -5.32
C VAL A 116 8.23 -4.99 -4.09
N VAL A 117 9.53 -4.85 -4.06
CA VAL A 117 10.20 -4.16 -2.95
C VAL A 117 10.63 -2.78 -3.41
N LEU A 118 9.96 -1.76 -2.91
CA LEU A 118 10.33 -0.37 -3.09
C LEU A 118 10.91 0.17 -1.78
N TYR A 119 12.18 0.56 -1.82
CA TYR A 119 12.78 1.31 -0.72
C TYR A 119 12.43 2.78 -0.86
N THR A 120 11.67 3.31 0.08
CA THR A 120 11.24 4.70 0.10
C THR A 120 11.86 5.45 1.27
N SER A 121 12.27 6.68 1.03
CA SER A 121 12.65 7.64 2.06
C SER A 121 11.81 8.93 1.92
N TRP A 122 10.54 8.76 1.59
CA TRP A 122 9.63 9.88 1.36
C TRP A 122 9.56 10.77 2.60
N ARG A 123 9.92 12.02 2.42
CA ARG A 123 9.82 13.02 3.48
C ARG A 123 8.39 13.53 3.54
N ARG A 124 7.88 13.68 4.76
CA ARG A 124 6.63 14.41 4.96
C ARG A 124 6.85 15.85 4.52
N PRO A 125 5.89 16.47 3.81
CA PRO A 125 5.89 17.92 3.65
C PRO A 125 5.95 18.53 5.05
N GLU A 126 6.86 19.46 5.29
CA GLU A 126 6.85 20.22 6.54
C GLU A 126 5.51 20.95 6.59
N VAL A 127 4.69 20.58 7.56
CA VAL A 127 3.48 21.35 7.86
C VAL A 127 4.00 22.69 8.35
N GLY A 128 3.86 23.73 7.51
CA GLY A 128 4.29 25.07 7.84
C GLY A 128 3.75 25.50 9.20
N SER A 129 4.67 25.88 10.07
CA SER A 129 4.39 26.50 11.35
C SER A 129 3.64 27.84 11.18
#